data_da2898b44df14b2f3a4c21a672bd9958
#
_entry.id   da2898b44df14b2f3a4c21a672bd9958
#
_cell.length_a   1.000
_cell.length_b   1.000
_cell.length_c   1.000
_cell.angle_alpha   90.00
_cell.angle_beta   90.00
_cell.angle_gamma   90.00
#
_symmetry.space_group_name_H-M   'P 1'
#
loop_
_entity.id
_entity.type
_entity.pdbx_description
1 polymer ?
#
loop_
_entity_poly.entity_id
_entity_poly.type
_entity_poly.pdbx_seq_one_letter_code
_entity_poly.pdbx_strand_id
1 'polypeptide(L)'
;MKLEIHAVNDIGCSRTNNEDMMSVGGILLRDASLELPVEIDDESDSYFYILVSDGMGGHEKGEEASELLLKCISDSFMDGRISPENAEENLRKLVYEVSCTLNMRGIEEN
;
A
#
# COMPACT_ATOMS: atom_id res chain seq x y z
N MET A 1 -12.98 19.38 -5.06
CA MET A 1 -12.96 18.28 -6.06
C MET A 1 -13.60 17.05 -5.47
N LYS A 2 -14.51 16.47 -6.21
CA LYS A 2 -15.20 15.24 -5.79
C LYS A 2 -14.64 14.07 -6.58
N LEU A 3 -14.30 13.00 -5.89
CA LEU A 3 -13.82 11.74 -6.48
C LEU A 3 -14.78 10.62 -6.13
N GLU A 4 -15.06 9.76 -7.09
CA GLU A 4 -15.75 8.51 -6.85
C GLU A 4 -14.78 7.38 -7.16
N ILE A 5 -14.52 6.53 -6.17
CA ILE A 5 -13.50 5.49 -6.26
C ILE A 5 -14.16 4.13 -6.16
N HIS A 6 -13.87 3.28 -7.14
CA HIS A 6 -14.25 1.88 -7.12
C HIS A 6 -12.97 1.07 -7.18
N ALA A 7 -12.73 0.25 -6.17
CA ALA A 7 -11.52 -0.54 -6.06
C ALA A 7 -11.86 -2.02 -5.89
N VAL A 8 -11.15 -2.88 -6.59
CA VAL A 8 -11.31 -4.33 -6.49
C VAL A 8 -9.93 -4.97 -6.40
N ASN A 9 -9.76 -5.83 -5.43
CA ASN A 9 -8.58 -6.67 -5.29
C ASN A 9 -9.05 -8.12 -5.18
N ASP A 10 -8.73 -8.92 -6.20
CA ASP A 10 -9.23 -10.28 -6.34
C ASP A 10 -8.10 -11.22 -6.74
N ILE A 11 -8.09 -12.41 -6.16
CA ILE A 11 -7.07 -13.43 -6.43
C ILE A 11 -7.11 -13.92 -7.88
N GLY A 12 -8.26 -13.84 -8.54
CA GLY A 12 -8.45 -14.43 -9.85
C GLY A 12 -8.75 -15.93 -9.76
N CYS A 13 -8.72 -16.61 -10.90
CA CYS A 13 -9.15 -18.01 -10.98
C CYS A 13 -8.03 -19.03 -11.06
N SER A 14 -6.76 -18.60 -11.18
CA SER A 14 -5.63 -19.52 -11.39
C SER A 14 -4.61 -19.55 -10.26
N ARG A 15 -4.70 -18.63 -9.30
CA ARG A 15 -3.77 -18.58 -8.15
C ARG A 15 -4.42 -19.13 -6.90
N THR A 16 -3.60 -19.61 -5.97
CA THR A 16 -4.06 -20.06 -4.65
C THR A 16 -3.92 -18.99 -3.59
N ASN A 17 -2.98 -18.04 -3.79
CA ASN A 17 -2.74 -16.93 -2.87
C ASN A 17 -2.82 -15.61 -3.60
N ASN A 18 -3.41 -14.61 -2.96
CA ASN A 18 -3.37 -13.24 -3.45
C ASN A 18 -2.24 -12.49 -2.72
N GLU A 19 -1.16 -12.23 -3.43
CA GLU A 19 0.02 -11.55 -2.89
C GLU A 19 -0.03 -10.04 -3.07
N ASP A 20 -0.98 -9.55 -3.87
CA ASP A 20 -1.14 -8.13 -4.12
C ASP A 20 -1.89 -7.48 -2.97
N MET A 21 -1.54 -6.25 -2.67
CA MET A 21 -2.19 -5.45 -1.66
C MET A 21 -2.45 -4.06 -2.19
N MET A 22 -3.58 -3.49 -1.80
CA MET A 22 -3.99 -2.18 -2.20
C MET A 22 -4.34 -1.35 -0.97
N SER A 23 -4.01 -0.07 -0.98
CA SER A 23 -4.45 0.87 0.04
C SER A 23 -5.17 2.03 -0.63
N VAL A 24 -6.40 2.27 -0.21
CA VAL A 24 -7.22 3.36 -0.74
C VAL A 24 -7.50 4.31 0.42
N GLY A 25 -6.80 5.45 0.44
CA GLY A 25 -6.92 6.42 1.52
C GLY A 25 -6.66 5.85 2.91
N GLY A 26 -5.77 4.87 3.03
CA GLY A 26 -5.46 4.21 4.30
C GLY A 26 -6.26 2.93 4.57
N ILE A 27 -7.23 2.59 3.71
CA ILE A 27 -7.99 1.35 3.84
C ILE A 27 -7.27 0.25 3.06
N LEU A 28 -6.79 -0.76 3.77
CA LEU A 28 -6.09 -1.89 3.15
C LEU A 28 -7.09 -2.89 2.57
N LEU A 29 -6.84 -3.32 1.33
CA LEU A 29 -7.71 -4.23 0.60
C LEU A 29 -6.93 -5.43 0.07
N ARG A 30 -7.45 -6.62 0.39
CA ARG A 30 -7.04 -7.89 -0.22
C ARG A 30 -8.28 -8.77 -0.32
N ASP A 31 -8.54 -9.31 -1.52
CA ASP A 31 -9.73 -10.13 -1.80
C ASP A 31 -11.03 -9.43 -1.40
N ALA A 32 -11.10 -8.14 -1.71
CA ALA A 32 -12.22 -7.31 -1.32
C ALA A 32 -12.48 -6.22 -2.36
N SER A 33 -13.65 -5.62 -2.28
CA SER A 33 -13.99 -4.46 -3.10
C SER A 33 -14.43 -3.30 -2.22
N LEU A 34 -14.28 -2.09 -2.74
CA LEU A 34 -14.62 -0.86 -2.03
C LEU A 34 -15.21 0.15 -3.00
N GLU A 35 -16.26 0.82 -2.56
CA GLU A 35 -16.77 2.01 -3.22
C GLU A 35 -16.70 3.16 -2.22
N LEU A 36 -16.08 4.25 -2.62
CA LEU A 36 -15.81 5.35 -1.71
C LEU A 36 -15.99 6.69 -2.42
N PRO A 37 -16.98 7.50 -1.99
CA PRO A 37 -17.02 8.90 -2.39
C PRO A 37 -16.01 9.69 -1.57
N VAL A 38 -15.22 10.51 -2.23
CA VAL A 38 -14.19 11.34 -1.60
C VAL A 38 -14.38 12.79 -2.04
N GLU A 39 -14.34 13.69 -1.08
CA GLU A 39 -14.33 15.11 -1.36
C GLU A 39 -13.01 15.71 -0.87
N ILE A 40 -12.27 16.31 -1.79
CA ILE A 40 -11.00 16.98 -1.49
C ILE A 40 -11.25 18.48 -1.55
N ASP A 41 -10.95 19.18 -0.47
CA ASP A 41 -11.07 20.63 -0.40
C ASP A 41 -9.92 21.28 -1.16
N ASP A 42 -10.24 22.02 -2.22
CA ASP A 42 -9.26 22.71 -3.06
C ASP A 42 -8.52 23.84 -2.32
N GLU A 43 -9.09 24.35 -1.24
CA GLU A 43 -8.50 25.44 -0.45
C GLU A 43 -7.60 24.94 0.70
N SER A 44 -7.62 23.65 0.99
CA SER A 44 -6.78 23.06 2.04
C SER A 44 -5.61 22.30 1.44
N ASP A 45 -4.60 21.98 2.26
CA ASP A 45 -3.48 21.13 1.88
C ASP A 45 -3.87 19.64 1.88
N SER A 46 -5.16 19.34 1.73
CA SER A 46 -5.68 17.98 1.70
C SER A 46 -5.25 17.24 0.44
N TYR A 47 -4.89 15.97 0.60
CA TYR A 47 -4.60 15.08 -0.52
C TYR A 47 -5.14 13.69 -0.23
N PHE A 48 -5.33 12.94 -1.28
CA PHE A 48 -5.80 11.56 -1.21
C PHE A 48 -4.77 10.67 -1.90
N TYR A 49 -4.51 9.49 -1.34
CA TYR A 49 -3.52 8.59 -1.91
C TYR A 49 -4.11 7.20 -2.16
N ILE A 50 -3.61 6.57 -3.21
CA ILE A 50 -3.93 5.19 -3.57
C ILE A 50 -2.59 4.49 -3.80
N LEU A 51 -2.43 3.31 -3.20
CA LEU A 51 -1.20 2.54 -3.26
C LEU A 51 -1.51 1.12 -3.73
N VAL A 52 -0.62 0.56 -4.54
CA VAL A 52 -0.68 -0.85 -4.94
C VAL A 52 0.69 -1.46 -4.72
N SER A 53 0.73 -2.62 -4.10
CA SER A 53 1.95 -3.39 -3.91
C SER A 53 1.75 -4.80 -4.45
N ASP A 54 2.64 -5.22 -5.34
CA ASP A 54 2.68 -6.57 -5.88
C ASP A 54 3.70 -7.38 -5.09
N GLY A 55 3.22 -8.41 -4.38
CA GLY A 55 4.08 -9.28 -3.59
C GLY A 55 4.67 -10.41 -4.40
N MET A 56 5.52 -10.09 -5.33
CA MET A 56 6.11 -11.00 -6.32
C MET A 56 6.67 -12.32 -5.76
N GLY A 57 6.55 -13.38 -6.54
CA GLY A 57 7.32 -14.60 -6.37
C GLY A 57 6.58 -15.86 -5.95
N GLY A 58 5.27 -15.83 -5.74
CA GLY A 58 4.49 -17.02 -5.41
C GLY A 58 4.81 -17.64 -4.06
N HIS A 59 5.34 -16.87 -3.13
CA HIS A 59 5.70 -17.30 -1.79
C HIS A 59 4.71 -16.78 -0.76
N GLU A 60 4.53 -17.49 0.34
CA GLU A 60 3.74 -17.02 1.48
C GLU A 60 4.21 -15.63 1.96
N LYS A 61 5.51 -15.38 1.84
CA LYS A 61 6.12 -14.11 2.23
C LYS A 61 5.73 -12.94 1.32
N GLY A 62 5.25 -13.22 0.11
CA GLY A 62 4.76 -12.16 -0.79
C GLY A 62 3.55 -11.42 -0.23
N GLU A 63 2.63 -12.16 0.41
CA GLU A 63 1.47 -11.55 1.07
C GLU A 63 1.91 -10.68 2.24
N GLU A 64 2.80 -11.20 3.09
CA GLU A 64 3.32 -10.49 4.24
C GLU A 64 4.11 -9.25 3.81
N ALA A 65 4.93 -9.38 2.77
CA ALA A 65 5.74 -8.28 2.25
C ALA A 65 4.88 -7.14 1.73
N SER A 66 3.87 -7.44 0.91
CA SER A 66 2.99 -6.42 0.35
C SER A 66 2.18 -5.72 1.44
N GLU A 67 1.70 -6.47 2.41
CA GLU A 67 0.93 -5.92 3.53
C GLU A 67 1.80 -5.00 4.41
N LEU A 68 2.99 -5.45 4.79
CA LEU A 68 3.90 -4.66 5.60
C LEU A 68 4.28 -3.36 4.91
N LEU A 69 4.63 -3.43 3.63
CA LEU A 69 5.02 -2.25 2.86
C LEU A 69 3.90 -1.22 2.80
N LEU A 70 2.69 -1.63 2.42
CA LEU A 70 1.58 -0.70 2.31
C LEU A 70 1.14 -0.15 3.67
N LYS A 71 1.21 -0.95 4.71
CA LYS A 71 0.90 -0.49 6.06
C LYS A 71 1.88 0.60 6.50
N CYS A 72 3.18 0.38 6.29
CA CYS A 72 4.20 1.37 6.66
C CYS A 72 4.04 2.67 5.87
N ILE A 73 3.77 2.58 4.57
CA ILE A 73 3.56 3.77 3.73
C ILE A 73 2.28 4.50 4.14
N SER A 74 1.19 3.78 4.36
CA SER A 74 -0.08 4.38 4.78
C SER A 74 0.06 5.11 6.12
N ASP A 75 0.72 4.51 7.09
CA ASP A 75 0.98 5.15 8.39
C ASP A 75 1.82 6.42 8.23
N SER A 76 2.78 6.42 7.31
CA SER A 76 3.63 7.59 7.05
C SER A 76 2.88 8.75 6.40
N PHE A 77 1.89 8.46 5.56
CA PHE A 77 0.98 9.48 5.05
C PHE A 77 0.10 10.05 6.15
N MET A 78 -0.44 9.18 7.00
CA MET A 78 -1.35 9.59 8.07
C MET A 78 -0.66 10.43 9.16
N ASP A 79 0.59 10.16 9.45
CA ASP A 79 1.34 10.91 10.47
C ASP A 79 2.10 12.12 9.90
N GLY A 80 1.97 12.39 8.62
CA GLY A 80 2.54 13.58 7.98
C GLY A 80 4.00 13.46 7.56
N ARG A 81 4.64 12.30 7.72
CA ARG A 81 6.03 12.10 7.27
C ARG A 81 6.16 12.11 5.75
N ILE A 82 5.10 11.68 5.05
CA ILE A 82 5.04 11.72 3.60
C ILE A 82 3.91 12.68 3.19
N SER A 83 4.25 13.64 2.33
CA SER A 83 3.32 14.60 1.76
C SER A 83 3.61 14.73 0.26
N PRO A 84 2.73 15.37 -0.53
CA PRO A 84 2.98 15.53 -1.96
C PRO A 84 4.32 16.19 -2.29
N GLU A 85 4.80 17.10 -1.43
CA GLU A 85 6.04 17.83 -1.66
C GLU A 85 7.30 16.98 -1.50
N ASN A 86 7.26 15.97 -0.62
CA ASN A 86 8.42 15.13 -0.33
C ASN A 86 8.20 13.66 -0.67
N ALA A 87 7.11 13.33 -1.36
CA ALA A 87 6.68 11.95 -1.56
C ALA A 87 7.73 11.09 -2.24
N GLU A 88 8.35 11.57 -3.31
CA GLU A 88 9.33 10.77 -4.05
C GLU A 88 10.51 10.35 -3.18
N GLU A 89 11.13 11.29 -2.49
CA GLU A 89 12.29 11.02 -1.66
C GLU A 89 11.95 10.13 -0.47
N ASN A 90 10.88 10.47 0.25
CA ASN A 90 10.51 9.76 1.47
C ASN A 90 9.95 8.37 1.17
N LEU A 91 9.24 8.19 0.05
CA LEU A 91 8.81 6.87 -0.38
C LEU A 91 10.00 5.96 -0.73
N ARG A 92 11.00 6.48 -1.41
CA ARG A 92 12.21 5.70 -1.73
C ARG A 92 12.92 5.22 -0.47
N LYS A 93 13.08 6.10 0.51
CA LYS A 93 13.71 5.75 1.79
C LYS A 93 12.92 4.66 2.51
N LEU A 94 11.61 4.82 2.57
CA LEU A 94 10.75 3.88 3.28
C LEU A 94 10.73 2.50 2.60
N VAL A 95 10.62 2.47 1.28
CA VAL A 95 10.67 1.20 0.52
C VAL A 95 11.99 0.49 0.76
N TYR A 96 13.11 1.22 0.75
CA TYR A 96 14.41 0.66 1.04
C TYR A 96 14.50 0.07 2.45
N GLU A 97 14.04 0.81 3.44
CA GLU A 97 14.05 0.37 4.85
C GLU A 97 13.22 -0.90 5.05
N VAL A 98 12.02 -0.94 4.46
CA VAL A 98 11.14 -2.12 4.56
C VAL A 98 11.78 -3.30 3.84
N SER A 99 12.39 -3.10 2.68
CA SER A 99 13.08 -4.16 1.94
C SER A 99 14.24 -4.74 2.75
N CYS A 100 15.01 -3.90 3.44
CA CYS A 100 16.08 -4.38 4.32
C CYS A 100 15.53 -5.21 5.47
N THR A 101 14.44 -4.78 6.09
CA THR A 101 13.78 -5.51 7.17
C THR A 101 13.30 -6.87 6.71
N LEU A 102 12.68 -6.96 5.55
CA LEU A 102 12.18 -8.20 4.98
C LEU A 102 13.32 -9.16 4.64
N ASN A 103 14.42 -8.65 4.11
CA ASN A 103 15.60 -9.46 3.81
C ASN A 103 16.21 -10.05 5.07
N MET A 104 16.28 -9.27 6.13
CA MET A 104 16.77 -9.75 7.43
C MET A 104 15.88 -10.86 7.98
N ARG A 105 14.56 -10.70 7.91
CA ARG A 105 13.62 -11.74 8.33
C ARG A 105 13.79 -13.01 7.51
N GLY A 106 13.98 -12.87 6.20
CA GLY A 106 14.23 -14.01 5.33
C GLY A 106 15.48 -14.80 5.70
N ILE A 107 16.54 -14.12 6.12
CA ILE A 107 17.76 -14.75 6.59
C ILE A 107 17.54 -15.50 7.91
N GLU A 108 16.80 -14.90 8.83
CA GLU A 108 16.50 -15.50 10.14
C GLU A 108 15.62 -16.73 10.04
N GLU A 109 14.73 -16.80 9.05
CA GLU A 109 13.80 -17.91 8.86
C GLU A 109 14.41 -19.11 8.11
N ASN A 110 15.56 -18.93 7.52
CA ASN A 110 16.31 -19.98 6.84
C ASN A 110 17.36 -20.57 7.79
#